data_84d9dee09881e9b1109db30809821dc3
#
_entry.id   84d9dee09881e9b1109db30809821dc3
#
_cell.length_a   1.000
_cell.length_b   1.000
_cell.length_c   1.000
_cell.angle_alpha   90.00
_cell.angle_beta   90.00
_cell.angle_gamma   90.00
#
_symmetry.space_group_name_H-M   'P 1'
#
loop_
_entity.id
_entity.type
_entity.pdbx_description
1 polymer ?
#
loop_
_entity_poly.entity_id
_entity_poly.type
_entity_poly.pdbx_seq_one_letter_code
_entity_poly.pdbx_strand_id
1 'polypeptide(L)'
;MEELRKKAREALASGAAQVVLGYGKGSGKKARAVFIRKPDQADKLILDDSCVQNLAVYLKKPEVRALGKPAIVSRLPTMRALLQLASENQVAEKDLLVLGVSHDGKLLDLPEFKAMEDYVATAPLELTAEERAELDKIQKLSLDERWRYWQEQFAKCVKCYACRAACPLCYCANCLAECNQPQWLPVPSHQRGNLEWHIIRAMHLAGRCVSCGDCSRACPAGIPLHLLNRKLAEELFRNFKSRAGMSAKGEYALGVFKPEDKENFIK
;
A
#
# COMPACT_ATOMS: atom_id res chain seq x y z
N MET A 1 -15.58 7.22 -16.57
CA MET A 1 -14.61 8.35 -16.58
C MET A 1 -15.27 9.71 -16.39
N GLU A 2 -16.27 10.07 -17.19
CA GLU A 2 -16.84 11.42 -17.13
C GLU A 2 -17.47 11.75 -15.77
N GLU A 3 -18.11 10.78 -15.15
CA GLU A 3 -18.65 10.93 -13.80
C GLU A 3 -17.56 11.20 -12.73
N LEU A 4 -16.40 10.52 -12.80
CA LEU A 4 -15.26 10.79 -11.93
C LEU A 4 -14.73 12.23 -12.12
N ARG A 5 -14.59 12.68 -13.38
CA ARG A 5 -14.17 14.05 -13.68
C ARG A 5 -15.16 15.07 -13.15
N LYS A 6 -16.47 14.80 -13.31
CA LYS A 6 -17.54 15.63 -12.78
C LYS A 6 -17.44 15.78 -11.26
N LYS A 7 -17.32 14.66 -10.51
CA LYS A 7 -17.14 14.66 -9.05
C LYS A 7 -15.87 15.40 -8.62
N ALA A 8 -14.78 15.24 -9.38
CA ALA A 8 -13.54 15.97 -9.11
C ALA A 8 -13.71 17.49 -9.29
N ARG A 9 -14.41 17.93 -10.36
CA ARG A 9 -14.74 19.35 -10.58
C ARG A 9 -15.61 19.90 -9.45
N GLU A 10 -16.67 19.18 -9.08
CA GLU A 10 -17.59 19.55 -8.00
C GLU A 10 -16.87 19.70 -6.67
N ALA A 11 -16.01 18.75 -6.31
CA ALA A 11 -15.24 18.77 -5.06
C ALA A 11 -14.30 20.00 -4.98
N LEU A 12 -13.67 20.37 -6.09
CA LEU A 12 -12.81 21.55 -6.15
C LEU A 12 -13.61 22.87 -6.20
N ALA A 13 -14.72 22.92 -6.95
CA ALA A 13 -15.53 24.11 -7.11
C ALA A 13 -16.27 24.47 -5.81
N SER A 14 -16.75 23.48 -5.06
CA SER A 14 -17.43 23.67 -3.78
C SER A 14 -16.47 23.95 -2.61
N GLY A 15 -15.15 23.76 -2.79
CA GLY A 15 -14.18 23.83 -1.72
C GLY A 15 -14.19 22.63 -0.77
N ALA A 16 -14.93 21.57 -1.07
CA ALA A 16 -14.92 20.32 -0.30
C ALA A 16 -13.52 19.65 -0.29
N ALA A 17 -12.73 19.90 -1.33
CA ALA A 17 -11.31 19.56 -1.42
C ALA A 17 -10.53 20.71 -2.07
N GLN A 18 -9.25 20.86 -1.71
CA GLN A 18 -8.33 21.83 -2.29
C GLN A 18 -7.43 21.23 -3.37
N VAL A 19 -7.35 19.91 -3.40
CA VAL A 19 -6.57 19.16 -4.40
C VAL A 19 -7.24 17.82 -4.67
N VAL A 20 -7.22 17.37 -5.93
CA VAL A 20 -7.62 16.00 -6.31
C VAL A 20 -6.36 15.21 -6.63
N LEU A 21 -6.14 14.13 -5.86
CA LEU A 21 -5.12 13.13 -6.13
C LEU A 21 -5.74 12.06 -7.03
N GLY A 22 -5.21 11.91 -8.21
CA GLY A 22 -5.72 10.95 -9.19
C GLY A 22 -4.63 10.44 -10.10
N TYR A 23 -5.03 9.76 -11.14
CA TYR A 23 -4.14 9.26 -12.17
C TYR A 23 -4.22 10.13 -13.41
N GLY A 24 -3.09 10.41 -14.01
CA GLY A 24 -2.96 11.11 -15.28
C GLY A 24 -2.00 10.37 -16.20
N LYS A 25 -1.99 10.77 -17.46
CA LYS A 25 -1.13 10.19 -18.49
C LYS A 25 0.35 10.40 -18.12
N GLY A 26 1.08 9.33 -18.02
CA GLY A 26 2.53 9.31 -17.80
C GLY A 26 3.32 9.05 -19.08
N SER A 27 4.55 8.62 -18.97
CA SER A 27 5.41 8.26 -20.10
C SER A 27 4.99 6.91 -20.71
N GLY A 28 4.91 6.85 -22.02
CA GLY A 28 4.48 5.66 -22.75
C GLY A 28 3.04 5.26 -22.39
N LYS A 29 2.85 4.00 -22.01
CA LYS A 29 1.55 3.44 -21.59
C LYS A 29 1.33 3.47 -20.08
N LYS A 30 2.16 4.18 -19.29
CA LYS A 30 2.06 4.20 -17.84
C LYS A 30 1.20 5.35 -17.35
N ALA A 31 0.40 5.15 -16.31
CA ALA A 31 -0.20 6.21 -15.54
C ALA A 31 0.81 6.80 -14.53
N ARG A 32 0.57 8.04 -14.14
CA ARG A 32 1.29 8.71 -13.04
C ARG A 32 0.30 9.38 -12.10
N ALA A 33 0.69 9.60 -10.86
CA ALA A 33 -0.08 10.45 -9.96
C ALA A 33 -0.14 11.89 -10.48
N VAL A 34 -1.32 12.51 -10.37
CA VAL A 34 -1.54 13.93 -10.67
C VAL A 34 -2.24 14.61 -9.49
N PHE A 35 -1.91 15.88 -9.30
CA PHE A 35 -2.41 16.74 -8.23
C PHE A 35 -3.15 17.90 -8.86
N ILE A 36 -4.48 17.80 -8.96
CA ILE A 36 -5.33 18.76 -9.65
C ILE A 36 -5.88 19.74 -8.65
N ARG A 37 -5.66 21.02 -8.87
CA ARG A 37 -6.06 22.11 -7.98
C ARG A 37 -7.16 23.02 -8.55
N LYS A 38 -7.43 22.91 -9.86
CA LYS A 38 -8.43 23.73 -10.56
C LYS A 38 -9.45 22.83 -11.22
N PRO A 39 -10.75 23.16 -11.16
CA PRO A 39 -11.81 22.35 -11.75
C PRO A 39 -11.62 22.07 -13.25
N ASP A 40 -11.12 23.05 -14.01
CA ASP A 40 -10.85 22.96 -15.46
C ASP A 40 -9.77 21.93 -15.81
N GLN A 41 -8.95 21.52 -14.84
CA GLN A 41 -7.90 20.54 -15.05
C GLN A 41 -8.35 19.08 -14.79
N ALA A 42 -9.60 18.87 -14.40
CA ALA A 42 -10.11 17.52 -14.11
C ALA A 42 -10.08 16.60 -15.35
N ASP A 43 -10.03 17.15 -16.55
CA ASP A 43 -9.90 16.40 -17.81
C ASP A 43 -8.57 15.65 -17.94
N LYS A 44 -7.54 16.04 -17.15
CA LYS A 44 -6.27 15.33 -17.06
C LYS A 44 -6.40 13.95 -16.36
N LEU A 45 -7.51 13.71 -15.64
CA LEU A 45 -7.76 12.43 -14.99
C LEU A 45 -7.98 11.34 -16.03
N ILE A 46 -7.32 10.21 -15.81
CA ILE A 46 -7.53 8.94 -16.50
C ILE A 46 -7.88 7.85 -15.51
N LEU A 47 -8.50 6.80 -16.00
CA LEU A 47 -8.78 5.59 -15.23
C LEU A 47 -8.80 4.39 -16.19
N ASP A 48 -7.71 3.66 -16.22
CA ASP A 48 -7.49 2.46 -17.02
C ASP A 48 -6.66 1.44 -16.24
N ASP A 49 -6.25 0.35 -16.87
CA ASP A 49 -5.49 -0.72 -16.23
C ASP A 49 -4.06 -0.32 -15.85
N SER A 50 -3.55 0.79 -16.40
CA SER A 50 -2.24 1.34 -16.00
C SER A 50 -2.29 2.09 -14.66
N CYS A 51 -3.49 2.39 -14.14
CA CYS A 51 -3.73 3.10 -12.89
C CYS A 51 -3.58 2.16 -11.69
N VAL A 52 -2.38 1.64 -11.44
CA VAL A 52 -2.10 0.60 -10.42
C VAL A 52 -1.45 1.13 -9.15
N GLN A 53 -0.87 2.35 -9.17
CA GLN A 53 -0.18 2.92 -8.03
C GLN A 53 -1.15 3.19 -6.87
N ASN A 54 -0.75 2.88 -5.65
CA ASN A 54 -1.53 3.21 -4.45
C ASN A 54 -1.33 4.69 -4.08
N LEU A 55 -2.31 5.51 -4.38
CA LEU A 55 -2.23 6.96 -4.19
C LEU A 55 -2.19 7.39 -2.71
N ALA A 56 -2.56 6.53 -1.77
CA ALA A 56 -2.49 6.83 -0.34
C ALA A 56 -1.07 7.16 0.13
N VAL A 57 -0.03 6.73 -0.61
CA VAL A 57 1.38 7.06 -0.33
C VAL A 57 1.63 8.58 -0.27
N TYR A 58 0.83 9.37 -0.97
CA TYR A 58 0.98 10.82 -1.02
C TYR A 58 0.39 11.56 0.17
N LEU A 59 -0.55 10.96 0.91
CA LEU A 59 -1.25 11.63 2.03
C LEU A 59 -0.31 12.02 3.19
N LYS A 60 0.83 11.32 3.31
CA LYS A 60 1.83 11.59 4.36
C LYS A 60 2.98 12.50 3.90
N LYS A 61 2.99 12.88 2.62
CA LYS A 61 4.03 13.78 2.07
C LYS A 61 3.75 15.22 2.50
N PRO A 62 4.72 15.91 3.14
CA PRO A 62 4.53 17.28 3.60
C PRO A 62 4.09 18.25 2.49
N GLU A 63 4.69 18.11 1.32
CA GLU A 63 4.37 18.91 0.13
C GLU A 63 2.93 18.69 -0.37
N VAL A 64 2.35 17.52 -0.18
CA VAL A 64 0.95 17.23 -0.54
C VAL A 64 0.01 17.74 0.55
N ARG A 65 0.37 17.56 1.81
CA ARG A 65 -0.41 18.10 2.95
C ARG A 65 -0.51 19.62 2.91
N ALA A 66 0.54 20.30 2.43
CA ALA A 66 0.53 21.75 2.24
C ALA A 66 -0.46 22.24 1.16
N LEU A 67 -0.96 21.33 0.30
CA LEU A 67 -1.98 21.67 -0.70
C LEU A 67 -3.39 21.78 -0.12
N GLY A 68 -3.61 21.38 1.12
CA GLY A 68 -4.91 21.37 1.79
C GLY A 68 -5.61 20.00 1.76
N LYS A 69 -6.92 19.98 2.05
CA LYS A 69 -7.71 18.75 2.11
C LYS A 69 -7.81 18.07 0.75
N PRO A 70 -7.36 16.82 0.61
CA PRO A 70 -7.39 16.11 -0.65
C PRO A 70 -8.74 15.41 -0.91
N ALA A 71 -9.15 15.37 -2.18
CA ALA A 71 -10.01 14.32 -2.71
C ALA A 71 -9.10 13.26 -3.37
N ILE A 72 -9.26 11.99 -3.03
CA ILE A 72 -8.38 10.93 -3.51
C ILE A 72 -9.12 9.89 -4.34
N VAL A 73 -8.69 9.67 -5.59
CA VAL A 73 -9.19 8.58 -6.41
C VAL A 73 -8.72 7.25 -5.83
N SER A 74 -9.66 6.42 -5.42
CA SER A 74 -9.38 5.23 -4.62
C SER A 74 -9.92 3.98 -5.28
N ARG A 75 -9.02 3.12 -5.78
CA ARG A 75 -9.28 1.72 -6.10
C ARG A 75 -9.16 0.88 -4.83
N LEU A 76 -9.57 -0.38 -4.87
CA LEU A 76 -9.58 -1.28 -3.72
C LEU A 76 -8.27 -1.29 -2.91
N PRO A 77 -7.05 -1.37 -3.50
CA PRO A 77 -5.83 -1.32 -2.70
C PRO A 77 -5.61 0.02 -2.01
N THR A 78 -6.07 1.13 -2.60
CA THR A 78 -5.99 2.46 -2.00
C THR A 78 -7.01 2.59 -0.87
N MET A 79 -8.25 2.12 -1.04
CA MET A 79 -9.27 2.10 0.02
C MET A 79 -8.77 1.34 1.25
N ARG A 80 -8.20 0.16 1.04
CA ARG A 80 -7.59 -0.63 2.12
C ARG A 80 -6.44 0.10 2.80
N ALA A 81 -5.61 0.81 2.04
CA ALA A 81 -4.54 1.62 2.62
C ALA A 81 -5.09 2.79 3.46
N LEU A 82 -6.19 3.42 3.03
CA LEU A 82 -6.87 4.48 3.80
C LEU A 82 -7.40 3.94 5.12
N LEU A 83 -8.10 2.80 5.11
CA LEU A 83 -8.61 2.16 6.33
C LEU A 83 -7.47 1.75 7.27
N GLN A 84 -6.38 1.20 6.72
CA GLN A 84 -5.21 0.84 7.53
C GLN A 84 -4.53 2.07 8.14
N LEU A 85 -4.36 3.14 7.35
CA LEU A 85 -3.82 4.41 7.87
C LEU A 85 -4.73 5.02 8.93
N ALA A 86 -6.04 4.89 8.79
CA ALA A 86 -7.00 5.36 9.77
C ALA A 86 -6.91 4.56 11.09
N SER A 87 -6.84 3.23 11.02
CA SER A 87 -6.66 2.39 12.22
C SER A 87 -5.36 2.68 12.96
N GLU A 88 -4.34 3.16 12.25
CA GLU A 88 -3.06 3.59 12.80
C GLU A 88 -3.02 5.08 13.19
N ASN A 89 -4.16 5.77 13.21
CA ASN A 89 -4.30 7.20 13.50
C ASN A 89 -3.45 8.13 12.60
N GLN A 90 -3.19 7.70 11.37
CA GLN A 90 -2.39 8.47 10.42
C GLN A 90 -3.23 9.36 9.49
N VAL A 91 -4.51 9.03 9.34
CA VAL A 91 -5.49 9.74 8.51
C VAL A 91 -6.84 9.72 9.23
N ALA A 92 -7.53 10.84 9.29
CA ALA A 92 -8.90 10.90 9.78
C ALA A 92 -9.87 11.10 8.62
N GLU A 93 -11.07 10.54 8.74
CA GLU A 93 -12.12 10.63 7.72
C GLU A 93 -12.43 12.07 7.31
N LYS A 94 -12.51 12.97 8.27
CA LYS A 94 -12.76 14.40 8.04
C LYS A 94 -11.69 15.11 7.20
N ASP A 95 -10.47 14.55 7.14
CA ASP A 95 -9.29 15.18 6.52
C ASP A 95 -9.16 14.88 5.02
N LEU A 96 -10.05 14.08 4.46
CA LEU A 96 -10.03 13.73 3.03
C LEU A 96 -11.43 13.48 2.48
N LEU A 97 -11.56 13.48 1.16
CA LEU A 97 -12.72 13.03 0.42
C LEU A 97 -12.32 11.80 -0.43
N VAL A 98 -13.09 10.72 -0.35
CA VAL A 98 -12.82 9.51 -1.14
C VAL A 98 -13.63 9.53 -2.44
N LEU A 99 -12.95 9.48 -3.58
CA LEU A 99 -13.54 9.24 -4.89
C LEU A 99 -13.33 7.76 -5.22
N GLY A 100 -14.18 6.91 -4.65
CA GLY A 100 -14.09 5.46 -4.77
C GLY A 100 -14.40 4.97 -6.17
N VAL A 101 -13.62 3.99 -6.65
CA VAL A 101 -13.80 3.39 -7.97
C VAL A 101 -13.72 1.88 -7.85
N SER A 102 -14.75 1.19 -8.35
CA SER A 102 -14.83 -0.27 -8.44
C SER A 102 -13.84 -0.83 -9.47
N HIS A 103 -13.71 -2.14 -9.49
CA HIS A 103 -12.83 -2.83 -10.44
C HIS A 103 -13.22 -2.55 -11.90
N ASP A 104 -14.52 -2.49 -12.20
CA ASP A 104 -15.09 -2.20 -13.54
C ASP A 104 -15.12 -0.70 -13.88
N GLY A 105 -14.49 0.15 -13.05
CA GLY A 105 -14.34 1.58 -13.33
C GLY A 105 -15.55 2.44 -12.99
N LYS A 106 -16.58 1.90 -12.30
CA LYS A 106 -17.73 2.67 -11.85
C LYS A 106 -17.40 3.44 -10.57
N LEU A 107 -17.97 4.64 -10.46
CA LEU A 107 -17.87 5.43 -9.25
C LEU A 107 -18.70 4.76 -8.13
N LEU A 108 -18.12 4.72 -6.93
CA LEU A 108 -18.75 4.21 -5.73
C LEU A 108 -19.25 5.37 -4.86
N ASP A 109 -20.39 5.22 -4.24
CA ASP A 109 -20.88 6.13 -3.22
C ASP A 109 -20.30 5.73 -1.86
N LEU A 110 -19.27 6.44 -1.42
CA LEU A 110 -18.53 6.16 -0.18
C LEU A 110 -18.48 7.43 0.67
N PRO A 111 -19.61 7.84 1.27
CA PRO A 111 -19.69 9.08 2.04
C PRO A 111 -18.83 9.06 3.31
N GLU A 112 -18.57 7.89 3.86
CA GLU A 112 -17.84 7.67 5.11
C GLU A 112 -17.01 6.38 5.06
N PHE A 113 -16.07 6.23 6.01
CA PHE A 113 -15.22 5.03 6.09
C PHE A 113 -16.02 3.76 6.31
N LYS A 114 -17.17 3.82 6.99
CA LYS A 114 -18.02 2.64 7.17
C LYS A 114 -18.51 2.07 5.83
N ALA A 115 -18.96 2.92 4.91
CA ALA A 115 -19.35 2.48 3.57
C ALA A 115 -18.19 1.86 2.79
N MET A 116 -16.97 2.40 3.01
CA MET A 116 -15.74 1.84 2.42
C MET A 116 -15.37 0.49 3.04
N GLU A 117 -15.54 0.29 4.35
CA GLU A 117 -15.38 -1.00 5.04
C GLU A 117 -16.32 -2.06 4.46
N ASP A 118 -17.60 -1.72 4.29
CA ASP A 118 -18.62 -2.62 3.77
C ASP A 118 -18.28 -3.03 2.31
N TYR A 119 -17.85 -2.09 1.49
CA TYR A 119 -17.38 -2.40 0.13
C TYR A 119 -16.14 -3.31 0.13
N VAL A 120 -15.13 -2.98 0.93
CA VAL A 120 -13.88 -3.75 1.01
C VAL A 120 -14.14 -5.17 1.52
N ALA A 121 -15.11 -5.37 2.42
CA ALA A 121 -15.48 -6.68 2.95
C ALA A 121 -16.04 -7.63 1.87
N THR A 122 -16.71 -7.08 0.87
CA THR A 122 -17.28 -7.86 -0.24
C THR A 122 -16.34 -8.06 -1.42
N ALA A 123 -15.30 -7.22 -1.51
CA ALA A 123 -14.37 -7.26 -2.63
C ALA A 123 -13.31 -8.36 -2.45
N PRO A 124 -13.06 -9.20 -3.45
CA PRO A 124 -12.06 -10.26 -3.36
C PRO A 124 -10.64 -9.68 -3.26
N LEU A 125 -9.84 -10.31 -2.42
CA LEU A 125 -8.40 -10.03 -2.25
C LEU A 125 -7.58 -11.07 -2.99
N GLU A 126 -7.91 -11.29 -4.24
CA GLU A 126 -7.26 -12.34 -5.00
C GLU A 126 -5.90 -11.89 -5.53
N LEU A 127 -4.96 -12.81 -5.45
CA LEU A 127 -3.75 -12.79 -6.24
C LEU A 127 -4.13 -12.99 -7.71
N THR A 128 -3.42 -12.37 -8.62
CA THR A 128 -3.53 -12.79 -10.02
C THR A 128 -3.11 -14.26 -10.15
N ALA A 129 -3.53 -14.93 -11.21
CA ALA A 129 -3.14 -16.32 -11.44
C ALA A 129 -1.61 -16.49 -11.47
N GLU A 130 -0.91 -15.53 -12.07
CA GLU A 130 0.55 -15.50 -12.14
C GLU A 130 1.19 -15.32 -10.76
N GLU A 131 0.70 -14.35 -9.97
CA GLU A 131 1.19 -14.13 -8.59
C GLU A 131 0.96 -15.38 -7.72
N ARG A 132 -0.19 -16.04 -7.86
CA ARG A 132 -0.50 -17.28 -7.14
C ARG A 132 0.45 -18.40 -7.55
N ALA A 133 0.64 -18.61 -8.84
CA ALA A 133 1.54 -19.65 -9.37
C ALA A 133 2.99 -19.43 -8.90
N GLU A 134 3.47 -18.18 -8.90
CA GLU A 134 4.81 -17.85 -8.42
C GLU A 134 4.96 -18.08 -6.92
N LEU A 135 3.97 -17.66 -6.12
CA LEU A 135 3.96 -17.88 -4.67
C LEU A 135 3.93 -19.40 -4.35
N ASP A 136 3.08 -20.16 -5.03
CA ASP A 136 2.98 -21.61 -4.85
C ASP A 136 4.28 -22.32 -5.24
N LYS A 137 4.95 -21.88 -6.30
CA LYS A 137 6.27 -22.39 -6.68
C LYS A 137 7.29 -22.17 -5.55
N ILE A 138 7.34 -20.98 -4.98
CA ILE A 138 8.24 -20.67 -3.85
C ILE A 138 7.88 -21.50 -2.62
N GLN A 139 6.60 -21.71 -2.35
CA GLN A 139 6.15 -22.47 -1.18
C GLN A 139 6.46 -23.97 -1.28
N LYS A 140 6.56 -24.53 -2.49
CA LYS A 140 6.95 -25.95 -2.73
C LYS A 140 8.44 -26.21 -2.50
N LEU A 141 9.27 -25.18 -2.46
CA LEU A 141 10.68 -25.33 -2.14
C LEU A 141 10.88 -25.83 -0.70
N SER A 142 11.91 -26.62 -0.47
CA SER A 142 12.39 -26.92 0.89
C SER A 142 12.77 -25.63 1.63
N LEU A 143 12.94 -25.70 2.96
CA LEU A 143 13.34 -24.53 3.74
C LEU A 143 14.65 -23.92 3.25
N ASP A 144 15.66 -24.78 2.97
CA ASP A 144 16.99 -24.36 2.52
C ASP A 144 16.95 -23.76 1.12
N GLU A 145 16.18 -24.33 0.20
CA GLU A 145 16.00 -23.80 -1.15
C GLU A 145 15.27 -22.46 -1.13
N ARG A 146 14.23 -22.33 -0.31
CA ARG A 146 13.48 -21.08 -0.12
C ARG A 146 14.35 -19.99 0.50
N TRP A 147 15.18 -20.35 1.48
CA TRP A 147 16.14 -19.44 2.07
C TRP A 147 17.15 -18.94 1.04
N ARG A 148 17.75 -19.84 0.25
CA ARG A 148 18.65 -19.48 -0.87
C ARG A 148 17.97 -18.61 -1.90
N TYR A 149 16.73 -18.94 -2.32
CA TYR A 149 15.95 -18.11 -3.23
C TYR A 149 15.87 -16.65 -2.75
N TRP A 150 15.48 -16.44 -1.49
CA TRP A 150 15.36 -15.07 -0.96
C TRP A 150 16.71 -14.38 -0.81
N GLN A 151 17.77 -15.09 -0.40
CA GLN A 151 19.12 -14.54 -0.37
C GLN A 151 19.57 -14.04 -1.75
N GLU A 152 19.33 -14.82 -2.81
CA GLU A 152 19.65 -14.46 -4.19
C GLU A 152 18.82 -13.26 -4.66
N GLN A 153 17.51 -13.20 -4.34
CA GLN A 153 16.70 -12.03 -4.67
C GLN A 153 17.20 -10.77 -3.96
N PHE A 154 17.50 -10.85 -2.67
CA PHE A 154 17.93 -9.69 -1.90
C PHE A 154 19.36 -9.26 -2.22
N ALA A 155 20.21 -10.15 -2.70
CA ALA A 155 21.54 -9.80 -3.21
C ALA A 155 21.51 -8.79 -4.37
N LYS A 156 20.42 -8.77 -5.16
CA LYS A 156 20.22 -7.79 -6.25
C LYS A 156 19.94 -6.37 -5.75
N CYS A 157 19.65 -6.18 -4.47
CA CYS A 157 19.22 -4.91 -3.93
C CYS A 157 20.38 -3.90 -3.92
N VAL A 158 20.15 -2.73 -4.49
CA VAL A 158 21.09 -1.60 -4.51
C VAL A 158 20.82 -0.56 -3.41
N LYS A 159 19.93 -0.88 -2.47
CA LYS A 159 19.50 0.00 -1.35
C LYS A 159 19.01 1.38 -1.79
N CYS A 160 18.32 1.46 -2.94
CA CYS A 160 17.71 2.70 -3.42
C CYS A 160 16.47 3.13 -2.62
N TYR A 161 15.93 2.27 -1.75
CA TYR A 161 14.74 2.49 -0.92
C TYR A 161 13.45 2.85 -1.69
N ALA A 162 13.39 2.66 -3.00
CA ALA A 162 12.20 2.90 -3.81
C ALA A 162 10.98 2.10 -3.30
N CYS A 163 11.19 0.86 -2.82
CA CYS A 163 10.16 0.04 -2.21
C CYS A 163 9.58 0.65 -0.92
N ARG A 164 10.37 1.41 -0.15
CA ARG A 164 9.92 2.18 1.01
C ARG A 164 9.13 3.41 0.55
N ALA A 165 9.69 4.17 -0.38
CA ALA A 165 9.09 5.41 -0.87
C ALA A 165 7.72 5.19 -1.56
N ALA A 166 7.52 4.03 -2.20
CA ALA A 166 6.26 3.65 -2.86
C ALA A 166 5.20 3.07 -1.91
N CYS A 167 5.57 2.69 -0.69
CA CYS A 167 4.63 2.03 0.22
C CYS A 167 3.86 3.03 1.09
N PRO A 168 2.52 3.05 1.04
CA PRO A 168 1.73 3.96 1.88
C PRO A 168 1.88 3.70 3.39
N LEU A 169 2.26 2.46 3.77
CA LEU A 169 2.42 2.03 5.16
C LEU A 169 3.86 2.22 5.69
N CYS A 170 4.80 2.68 4.85
CA CYS A 170 6.15 3.04 5.26
C CYS A 170 6.28 4.56 5.49
N TYR A 171 5.56 5.07 6.47
CA TYR A 171 5.43 6.51 6.74
C TYR A 171 6.24 7.03 7.94
N CYS A 172 7.05 6.19 8.60
CA CYS A 172 7.86 6.60 9.74
C CYS A 172 8.75 7.81 9.40
N ALA A 173 8.68 8.86 10.22
CA ALA A 173 9.52 10.05 10.07
C ALA A 173 11.01 9.70 10.28
N ASN A 174 11.29 8.85 11.30
CA ASN A 174 12.60 8.31 11.58
C ASN A 174 12.58 6.81 11.27
N CYS A 175 13.17 6.43 10.14
CA CYS A 175 13.26 5.04 9.72
C CYS A 175 14.64 4.48 10.06
N LEU A 176 14.72 3.19 10.43
CA LEU A 176 15.97 2.49 10.67
C LEU A 176 16.96 2.60 9.50
N ALA A 177 16.45 2.77 8.26
CA ALA A 177 17.27 2.98 7.08
C ALA A 177 17.94 4.36 7.03
N GLU A 178 17.45 5.33 7.80
CA GLU A 178 17.92 6.72 7.82
C GLU A 178 18.60 7.08 9.14
N CYS A 179 18.37 6.31 10.21
CA CYS A 179 18.99 6.54 11.51
C CYS A 179 20.42 5.97 11.52
N ASN A 180 21.40 6.85 11.60
CA ASN A 180 22.82 6.48 11.56
C ASN A 180 23.56 6.63 12.89
N GLN A 181 22.88 6.99 13.98
CA GLN A 181 23.50 7.17 15.28
C GLN A 181 22.58 6.62 16.40
N PRO A 182 22.79 5.36 16.83
CA PRO A 182 23.68 4.35 16.25
C PRO A 182 23.18 3.86 14.87
N GLN A 183 24.09 3.31 14.08
CA GLN A 183 23.75 2.73 12.78
C GLN A 183 23.05 1.38 13.00
N TRP A 184 21.76 1.32 12.68
CA TRP A 184 20.94 0.10 12.80
C TRP A 184 21.05 -0.81 11.58
N LEU A 185 21.21 -0.23 10.39
CA LEU A 185 21.36 -0.96 9.14
C LEU A 185 22.59 -0.44 8.39
N PRO A 186 23.43 -1.33 7.84
CA PRO A 186 24.58 -0.90 7.04
C PRO A 186 24.14 -0.06 5.84
N VAL A 187 24.78 1.10 5.63
CA VAL A 187 24.49 1.97 4.47
C VAL A 187 24.90 1.32 3.15
N PRO A 188 26.09 0.71 3.01
CA PRO A 188 26.51 0.08 1.76
C PRO A 188 25.59 -1.09 1.38
N SER A 189 25.42 -1.27 0.05
CA SER A 189 24.74 -2.45 -0.48
C SER A 189 25.70 -3.64 -0.43
N HIS A 190 25.38 -4.62 0.38
CA HIS A 190 26.05 -5.91 0.46
C HIS A 190 25.06 -6.97 0.94
N GLN A 191 25.35 -8.23 0.67
CA GLN A 191 24.43 -9.35 0.85
C GLN A 191 23.75 -9.38 2.23
N ARG A 192 24.53 -9.28 3.31
CA ARG A 192 24.01 -9.31 4.69
C ARG A 192 23.13 -8.11 5.01
N GLY A 193 23.59 -6.90 4.71
CA GLY A 193 22.83 -5.69 4.98
C GLY A 193 21.57 -5.57 4.11
N ASN A 194 21.59 -6.13 2.90
CA ASN A 194 20.39 -6.21 2.06
C ASN A 194 19.37 -7.18 2.66
N LEU A 195 19.83 -8.35 3.12
CA LEU A 195 19.00 -9.33 3.81
C LEU A 195 18.35 -8.72 5.08
N GLU A 196 19.12 -8.08 5.93
CA GLU A 196 18.64 -7.39 7.14
C GLU A 196 17.55 -6.37 6.79
N TRP A 197 17.81 -5.50 5.82
CA TRP A 197 16.83 -4.51 5.38
C TRP A 197 15.50 -5.12 4.97
N HIS A 198 15.54 -6.14 4.12
CA HIS A 198 14.30 -6.73 3.60
C HIS A 198 13.52 -7.52 4.63
N ILE A 199 14.21 -8.24 5.53
CA ILE A 199 13.57 -8.97 6.63
C ILE A 199 12.92 -7.97 7.61
N ILE A 200 13.66 -6.98 8.09
CA ILE A 200 13.15 -5.98 9.03
C ILE A 200 11.95 -5.25 8.41
N ARG A 201 12.07 -4.81 7.15
CA ARG A 201 10.97 -4.13 6.47
C ARG A 201 9.73 -5.02 6.34
N ALA A 202 9.90 -6.30 5.98
CA ALA A 202 8.79 -7.23 5.86
C ALA A 202 8.09 -7.45 7.22
N MET A 203 8.85 -7.59 8.29
CA MET A 203 8.31 -7.72 9.66
C MET A 203 7.57 -6.47 10.11
N HIS A 204 8.08 -5.26 9.80
CA HIS A 204 7.37 -4.01 10.09
C HIS A 204 6.06 -3.85 9.31
N LEU A 205 5.89 -4.55 8.21
CA LEU A 205 4.68 -4.55 7.39
C LEU A 205 3.76 -5.76 7.64
N ALA A 206 4.21 -6.74 8.43
CA ALA A 206 3.38 -7.88 8.80
C ALA A 206 2.12 -7.39 9.52
N GLY A 207 0.94 -7.83 9.08
CA GLY A 207 -0.36 -7.37 9.58
C GLY A 207 -0.81 -5.97 9.16
N ARG A 208 0.04 -5.22 8.46
CA ARG A 208 -0.25 -3.86 7.99
C ARG A 208 -0.28 -3.77 6.46
N CYS A 209 0.36 -4.69 5.78
CA CYS A 209 0.47 -4.71 4.33
C CYS A 209 -0.89 -4.97 3.67
N VAL A 210 -1.38 -4.01 2.90
CA VAL A 210 -2.63 -4.10 2.12
C VAL A 210 -2.46 -4.80 0.77
N SER A 211 -1.30 -5.36 0.53
CA SER A 211 -0.99 -6.19 -0.64
C SER A 211 -1.12 -5.47 -2.00
N CYS A 212 -0.84 -4.17 -2.06
CA CYS A 212 -0.97 -3.39 -3.30
C CYS A 212 0.10 -3.66 -4.37
N GLY A 213 1.22 -4.32 -4.04
CA GLY A 213 2.28 -4.66 -4.99
C GLY A 213 3.25 -3.53 -5.37
N ASP A 214 3.06 -2.29 -4.92
CA ASP A 214 3.89 -1.15 -5.32
C ASP A 214 5.37 -1.31 -4.98
N CYS A 215 5.69 -2.02 -3.91
CA CYS A 215 7.09 -2.28 -3.52
C CYS A 215 7.88 -3.04 -4.59
N SER A 216 7.24 -3.99 -5.29
CA SER A 216 7.87 -4.71 -6.40
C SER A 216 7.85 -3.89 -7.68
N ARG A 217 6.72 -3.21 -7.98
CA ARG A 217 6.64 -2.34 -9.18
C ARG A 217 7.65 -1.21 -9.17
N ALA A 218 7.98 -0.70 -7.98
CA ALA A 218 8.97 0.36 -7.81
C ALA A 218 10.43 -0.15 -7.75
N CYS A 219 10.65 -1.45 -7.63
CA CYS A 219 11.99 -2.02 -7.49
C CYS A 219 12.72 -2.05 -8.84
N PRO A 220 13.82 -1.27 -9.02
CA PRO A 220 14.57 -1.29 -10.28
C PRO A 220 15.31 -2.61 -10.52
N ALA A 221 15.55 -3.40 -9.46
CA ALA A 221 16.21 -4.70 -9.54
C ALA A 221 15.20 -5.87 -9.71
N GLY A 222 13.90 -5.58 -9.86
CA GLY A 222 12.88 -6.58 -10.10
C GLY A 222 12.68 -7.59 -8.96
N ILE A 223 12.99 -7.22 -7.73
CA ILE A 223 12.82 -8.11 -6.57
C ILE A 223 11.33 -8.29 -6.27
N PRO A 224 10.79 -9.52 -6.17
CA PRO A 224 9.38 -9.78 -5.98
C PRO A 224 8.93 -9.60 -4.50
N LEU A 225 9.18 -8.42 -3.94
CA LEU A 225 8.95 -8.09 -2.52
C LEU A 225 7.48 -8.27 -2.10
N HIS A 226 6.55 -8.09 -3.04
CA HIS A 226 5.13 -8.28 -2.78
C HIS A 226 4.80 -9.72 -2.40
N LEU A 227 5.48 -10.73 -2.97
CA LEU A 227 5.24 -12.15 -2.65
C LEU A 227 5.61 -12.49 -1.21
N LEU A 228 6.72 -11.92 -0.70
CA LEU A 228 7.10 -12.06 0.70
C LEU A 228 6.03 -11.47 1.64
N ASN A 229 5.57 -10.24 1.35
CA ASN A 229 4.54 -9.60 2.14
C ASN A 229 3.18 -10.32 2.04
N ARG A 230 2.84 -10.86 0.87
CA ARG A 230 1.64 -11.68 0.67
C ARG A 230 1.68 -12.93 1.53
N LYS A 231 2.82 -13.63 1.56
CA LYS A 231 2.97 -14.81 2.41
C LYS A 231 2.77 -14.47 3.88
N LEU A 232 3.36 -13.37 4.37
CA LEU A 232 3.14 -12.91 5.73
C LEU A 232 1.67 -12.59 6.01
N ALA A 233 0.97 -11.94 5.07
CA ALA A 233 -0.45 -11.65 5.22
C ALA A 233 -1.31 -12.93 5.25
N GLU A 234 -0.97 -13.97 4.48
CA GLU A 234 -1.62 -15.29 4.55
C GLU A 234 -1.40 -15.97 5.92
N GLU A 235 -0.17 -15.92 6.45
CA GLU A 235 0.14 -16.47 7.77
C GLU A 235 -0.63 -15.77 8.89
N LEU A 236 -0.71 -14.45 8.84
CA LEU A 236 -1.49 -13.67 9.80
C LEU A 236 -2.98 -14.00 9.71
N PHE A 237 -3.52 -14.13 8.51
CA PHE A 237 -4.91 -14.54 8.37
C PHE A 237 -5.15 -15.96 8.87
N ARG A 238 -4.22 -16.88 8.60
CA ARG A 238 -4.32 -18.28 9.06
C ARG A 238 -4.33 -18.36 10.57
N ASN A 239 -3.42 -17.63 11.25
CA ASN A 239 -3.21 -17.75 12.68
C ASN A 239 -4.14 -16.84 13.51
N PHE A 240 -4.35 -15.59 13.07
CA PHE A 240 -5.05 -14.55 13.84
C PHE A 240 -6.37 -14.09 13.19
N LYS A 241 -6.76 -14.64 12.03
CA LYS A 241 -7.93 -14.19 11.24
C LYS A 241 -7.93 -12.69 10.92
N SER A 242 -6.77 -12.05 11.00
CA SER A 242 -6.58 -10.64 10.78
C SER A 242 -6.14 -10.34 9.35
N ARG A 243 -6.75 -9.32 8.75
CA ARG A 243 -6.37 -8.77 7.45
C ARG A 243 -6.22 -7.26 7.55
N ALA A 244 -5.12 -6.74 7.02
CA ALA A 244 -4.86 -5.31 6.98
C ALA A 244 -5.86 -4.56 6.10
N GLY A 245 -6.26 -3.36 6.53
CA GLY A 245 -7.10 -2.46 5.74
C GLY A 245 -8.55 -2.91 5.57
N MET A 246 -9.10 -3.62 6.54
CA MET A 246 -10.51 -4.03 6.56
C MET A 246 -11.38 -3.09 7.39
N SER A 247 -10.80 -2.37 8.35
CA SER A 247 -11.51 -1.43 9.22
C SER A 247 -10.63 -0.24 9.60
N ALA A 248 -11.25 0.94 9.74
CA ALA A 248 -10.62 2.15 10.24
C ALA A 248 -10.34 2.11 11.77
N LYS A 249 -10.97 1.16 12.47
CA LYS A 249 -10.83 0.95 13.92
C LYS A 249 -10.27 -0.44 14.26
N GLY A 250 -9.68 -1.11 13.27
CA GLY A 250 -9.11 -2.44 13.45
C GLY A 250 -7.91 -2.44 14.39
N GLU A 251 -7.83 -3.44 15.25
CA GLU A 251 -6.67 -3.68 16.09
C GLU A 251 -5.52 -4.28 15.27
N TYR A 252 -4.29 -3.94 15.64
CA TYR A 252 -3.11 -4.54 15.04
C TYR A 252 -2.82 -5.89 15.69
N ALA A 253 -3.04 -6.98 14.96
CA ALA A 253 -2.98 -8.34 15.48
C ALA A 253 -1.65 -8.73 16.16
N LEU A 254 -0.52 -8.12 15.75
CA LEU A 254 0.78 -8.35 16.38
C LEU A 254 1.13 -7.32 17.48
N GLY A 255 0.25 -6.36 17.74
CA GLY A 255 0.42 -5.33 18.76
C GLY A 255 -0.43 -5.51 19.99
N VAL A 256 -1.32 -6.50 20.00
CA VAL A 256 -2.23 -6.81 21.10
C VAL A 256 -2.13 -8.29 21.46
N PHE A 257 -2.21 -8.59 22.75
CA PHE A 257 -2.31 -9.95 23.26
C PHE A 257 -3.78 -10.28 23.56
N LYS A 258 -4.21 -11.46 23.16
CA LYS A 258 -5.53 -12.02 23.51
C LYS A 258 -5.33 -13.39 24.16
N PRO A 259 -6.05 -13.71 25.25
CA PRO A 259 -5.90 -14.99 25.94
C PRO A 259 -6.18 -16.21 25.04
N GLU A 260 -7.02 -16.04 24.02
CA GLU A 260 -7.38 -17.07 23.03
C GLU A 260 -6.42 -17.17 21.84
N ASP A 261 -5.39 -16.34 21.77
CA ASP A 261 -4.38 -16.41 20.72
C ASP A 261 -3.70 -17.78 20.73
N LYS A 262 -3.52 -18.34 19.54
CA LYS A 262 -2.88 -19.63 19.38
C LYS A 262 -1.38 -19.51 19.62
N GLU A 263 -0.88 -20.25 20.60
CA GLU A 263 0.54 -20.31 20.96
C GLU A 263 1.27 -21.56 20.42
N ASN A 264 0.64 -22.35 19.58
CA ASN A 264 1.19 -23.58 19.04
C ASN A 264 2.41 -23.40 18.13
N PHE A 265 2.77 -22.17 17.79
CA PHE A 265 3.98 -21.80 17.06
C PHE A 265 5.16 -21.42 18.00
N ILE A 266 4.91 -21.27 19.30
CA ILE A 266 5.93 -21.11 20.33
C ILE A 266 6.42 -22.51 20.70
N LYS A 267 7.70 -22.78 20.50
CA LYS A 267 8.34 -24.06 20.81
C LYS A 267 9.32 -23.90 21.95
#